data_1d3bd4aca20cf8b693fd934b1ed9526e
#
_entry.id   1d3bd4aca20cf8b693fd934b1ed9526e
#
_cell.length_a   1.000
_cell.length_b   1.000
_cell.length_c   1.000
_cell.angle_alpha   90.00
_cell.angle_beta   90.00
_cell.angle_gamma   90.00
#
_symmetry.space_group_name_H-M   'P 1'
#
loop_
_entity.id
_entity.type
_entity.pdbx_description
1 polymer ?
#
loop_
_entity_poly.entity_id
_entity_poly.type
_entity_poly.pdbx_seq_one_letter_code
_entity_poly.pdbx_strand_id
1 'polypeptide(L)'
;MGYVDETGFSATPDNRYAWTKIGDVHAVDAVRLKRVNVMGCLLSTGHLITSCLQESINSRWFYAYLMGVAAQVKRSYQVPLVLIVDNASIHRSKQMVDWRKLLVQEYSTTLYFLPAYSPELNRIEMVWKRMKYNWRDLKVMKADQIERWVGNISNGFGNEYMFTF
;
A
#
# COMPACT_ATOMS: atom_id res chain seq x y z
N MET A 1 -9.42 -2.72 -12.78
CA MET A 1 -9.80 -2.86 -11.36
C MET A 1 -8.54 -2.72 -10.52
N GLY A 2 -8.63 -2.05 -9.37
CA GLY A 2 -7.52 -1.90 -8.42
C GLY A 2 -7.98 -2.14 -6.98
N TYR A 3 -7.12 -2.76 -6.18
CA TYR A 3 -7.31 -2.99 -4.74
C TYR A 3 -6.48 -1.97 -3.98
N VAL A 4 -7.12 -1.17 -3.15
CA VAL A 4 -6.48 -0.06 -2.43
C VAL A 4 -6.50 -0.32 -0.93
N ASP A 5 -5.41 0.01 -0.27
CA ASP A 5 -5.27 -0.08 1.17
C ASP A 5 -4.06 0.72 1.67
N GLU A 6 -4.00 0.92 2.99
CA GLU A 6 -2.89 1.56 3.67
C GLU A 6 -2.18 0.60 4.59
N THR A 7 -0.87 0.76 4.67
CA THR A 7 -0.04 0.04 5.63
C THR A 7 1.01 0.97 6.23
N GLY A 8 1.76 0.50 7.20
CA GLY A 8 2.87 1.26 7.73
C GLY A 8 4.04 0.37 8.07
N PHE A 9 5.22 0.92 7.86
CA PHE A 9 6.49 0.26 8.14
C PHE A 9 7.24 1.00 9.24
N SER A 10 7.52 0.29 10.32
CA SER A 10 8.39 0.77 11.40
C SER A 10 9.85 0.69 10.97
N ALA A 11 10.74 1.45 11.62
CA ALA A 11 12.18 1.35 11.38
C ALA A 11 12.71 -0.06 11.64
N THR A 12 12.25 -0.68 12.73
CA THR A 12 12.54 -2.07 13.07
C THR A 12 11.60 -2.99 12.29
N PRO A 13 12.08 -4.11 11.73
CA PRO A 13 11.22 -5.06 11.01
C PRO A 13 10.19 -5.70 11.95
N ASP A 14 9.01 -5.98 11.41
CA ASP A 14 7.92 -6.64 12.14
C ASP A 14 8.23 -8.15 12.36
N ASN A 15 9.05 -8.73 11.48
CA ASN A 15 9.47 -10.11 11.60
C ASN A 15 10.50 -10.27 12.72
N ARG A 16 10.21 -11.17 13.67
CA ARG A 16 11.06 -11.47 14.83
C ARG A 16 11.81 -12.79 14.71
N TYR A 17 11.66 -13.48 13.60
CA TYR A 17 12.27 -14.80 13.38
C TYR A 17 13.17 -14.76 12.15
N ALA A 18 14.37 -15.29 12.29
CA ALA A 18 15.31 -15.48 11.18
C ALA A 18 15.93 -16.88 11.29
N TRP A 19 16.24 -17.45 10.14
CA TRP A 19 17.10 -18.65 10.10
C TRP A 19 18.54 -18.20 10.31
N THR A 20 19.18 -18.71 11.39
CA THR A 20 20.58 -18.47 11.69
C THR A 20 21.29 -19.80 11.86
N LYS A 21 22.61 -19.81 11.83
CA LYS A 21 23.37 -20.99 12.22
C LYS A 21 23.11 -21.29 13.70
N ILE A 22 23.20 -22.59 14.08
CA ILE A 22 23.05 -23.02 15.48
C ILE A 22 24.10 -22.28 16.32
N GLY A 23 23.63 -21.57 17.35
CA GLY A 23 24.48 -20.76 18.24
C GLY A 23 24.65 -19.31 17.87
N ASP A 24 24.20 -18.87 16.67
CA ASP A 24 24.22 -17.47 16.26
C ASP A 24 22.95 -16.76 16.72
N VAL A 25 23.11 -15.52 17.14
CA VAL A 25 21.99 -14.61 17.48
C VAL A 25 21.97 -13.45 16.50
N HIS A 26 20.88 -13.29 15.78
CA HIS A 26 20.66 -12.12 14.95
C HIS A 26 20.00 -11.01 15.79
N ALA A 27 20.82 -10.11 16.32
CA ALA A 27 20.32 -8.97 17.09
C ALA A 27 19.97 -7.79 16.17
N VAL A 28 18.78 -7.20 16.36
CA VAL A 28 18.36 -5.97 15.68
C VAL A 28 18.11 -4.92 16.74
N ASP A 29 18.74 -3.76 16.60
CA ASP A 29 18.58 -2.65 17.55
C ASP A 29 17.14 -2.19 17.65
N ALA A 30 16.63 -2.03 18.86
CA ALA A 30 15.32 -1.45 19.12
C ALA A 30 15.41 0.09 19.02
N VAL A 31 15.15 0.64 17.85
CA VAL A 31 15.22 2.07 17.59
C VAL A 31 13.82 2.65 17.41
N ARG A 32 13.50 3.71 18.15
CA ARG A 32 12.27 4.49 17.99
C ARG A 32 12.47 5.55 16.91
N LEU A 33 12.23 5.18 15.65
CA LEU A 33 12.17 6.12 14.53
C LEU A 33 10.74 6.27 14.03
N LYS A 34 10.49 7.34 13.25
CA LYS A 34 9.18 7.56 12.65
C LYS A 34 8.79 6.40 11.73
N ARG A 35 7.54 6.00 11.84
CA ARG A 35 6.90 5.04 10.92
C ARG A 35 6.68 5.72 9.56
N VAL A 36 6.88 5.01 8.49
CA VAL A 36 6.48 5.41 7.14
C VAL A 36 5.13 4.77 6.83
N ASN A 37 4.13 5.58 6.56
CA ASN A 37 2.83 5.13 6.11
C ASN A 37 2.83 5.04 4.59
N VAL A 38 2.26 3.99 4.04
CA VAL A 38 2.22 3.71 2.60
C VAL A 38 0.79 3.50 2.17
N MET A 39 0.35 4.25 1.19
CA MET A 39 -0.87 3.96 0.43
C MET A 39 -0.48 3.15 -0.80
N GLY A 40 -1.24 2.13 -1.12
CA GLY A 40 -0.98 1.27 -2.27
C GLY A 40 -2.25 0.94 -3.06
N CYS A 41 -2.06 0.72 -4.35
CA CYS A 41 -3.08 0.23 -5.26
C CYS A 41 -2.49 -0.91 -6.10
N LEU A 42 -3.01 -2.11 -5.93
CA LEU A 42 -2.69 -3.26 -6.75
C LEU A 42 -3.69 -3.36 -7.89
N LEU A 43 -3.25 -3.04 -9.10
CA LEU A 43 -4.08 -3.18 -10.30
C LEU A 43 -4.22 -4.65 -10.72
N SER A 44 -5.37 -4.99 -11.29
CA SER A 44 -5.60 -6.34 -11.87
C SER A 44 -4.67 -6.69 -13.03
N THR A 45 -3.95 -5.71 -13.56
CA THR A 45 -2.88 -5.88 -14.57
C THR A 45 -1.55 -6.32 -13.94
N GLY A 46 -1.47 -6.47 -12.62
CA GLY A 46 -0.23 -6.82 -11.92
C GLY A 46 0.67 -5.63 -11.59
N HIS A 47 0.24 -4.38 -11.81
CA HIS A 47 1.01 -3.21 -11.41
C HIS A 47 0.67 -2.80 -9.98
N LEU A 48 1.69 -2.46 -9.21
CA LEU A 48 1.58 -1.90 -7.87
C LEU A 48 1.95 -0.42 -7.92
N ILE A 49 1.02 0.44 -7.52
CA ILE A 49 1.24 1.89 -7.40
C ILE A 49 1.32 2.20 -5.90
N THR A 50 2.37 2.89 -5.46
CA THR A 50 2.55 3.22 -4.04
C THR A 50 2.85 4.69 -3.83
N SER A 51 2.49 5.20 -2.65
CA SER A 51 2.87 6.53 -2.17
C SER A 51 3.22 6.47 -0.69
N CYS A 52 4.35 7.03 -0.30
CA CYS A 52 4.85 7.04 1.06
C CYS A 52 4.59 8.38 1.74
N LEU A 53 4.27 8.34 3.04
CA LEU A 53 4.05 9.51 3.89
C LEU A 53 4.68 9.29 5.27
N GLN A 54 5.38 10.28 5.79
CA GLN A 54 5.92 10.26 7.16
C GLN A 54 4.93 10.83 8.20
N GLU A 55 3.74 11.24 7.73
CA GLU A 55 2.62 11.73 8.53
C GLU A 55 1.47 10.73 8.55
N SER A 56 0.52 10.92 9.45
CA SER A 56 -0.69 10.10 9.51
C SER A 56 -1.55 10.33 8.27
N ILE A 57 -2.01 9.23 7.68
CA ILE A 57 -2.94 9.28 6.53
C ILE A 57 -4.30 9.76 7.06
N ASN A 58 -4.83 10.77 6.39
CA ASN A 58 -6.18 11.29 6.59
C ASN A 58 -6.96 11.26 5.27
N SER A 59 -8.25 11.57 5.33
CA SER A 59 -9.12 11.55 4.14
C SER A 59 -8.58 12.40 2.98
N ARG A 60 -7.93 13.53 3.25
CA ARG A 60 -7.35 14.41 2.21
C ARG A 60 -6.19 13.73 1.49
N TRP A 61 -5.24 13.12 2.22
CA TRP A 61 -4.13 12.39 1.64
C TRP A 61 -4.60 11.17 0.86
N PHE A 62 -5.54 10.42 1.44
CA PHE A 62 -6.14 9.27 0.78
C PHE A 62 -6.80 9.66 -0.55
N TYR A 63 -7.60 10.73 -0.54
CA TYR A 63 -8.25 11.22 -1.76
C TYR A 63 -7.24 11.70 -2.81
N ALA A 64 -6.23 12.48 -2.41
CA ALA A 64 -5.18 12.94 -3.33
C ALA A 64 -4.46 11.75 -3.98
N TYR A 65 -4.20 10.70 -3.22
CA TYR A 65 -3.64 9.46 -3.72
C TYR A 65 -4.58 8.78 -4.76
N LEU A 66 -5.87 8.64 -4.45
CA LEU A 66 -6.84 8.04 -5.37
C LEU A 66 -6.93 8.81 -6.69
N MET A 67 -6.89 10.15 -6.63
CA MET A 67 -6.85 11.00 -7.82
C MET A 67 -5.61 10.75 -8.67
N GLY A 68 -4.45 10.62 -8.03
CA GLY A 68 -3.19 10.28 -8.70
C GLY A 68 -3.26 8.93 -9.41
N VAL A 69 -3.76 7.90 -8.73
CA VAL A 69 -3.96 6.55 -9.30
C VAL A 69 -4.93 6.60 -10.49
N ALA A 70 -6.08 7.27 -10.31
CA ALA A 70 -7.10 7.39 -11.35
C ALA A 70 -6.57 8.12 -12.59
N ALA A 71 -5.83 9.21 -12.39
CA ALA A 71 -5.20 9.98 -13.46
C ALA A 71 -4.14 9.15 -14.22
N GLN A 72 -3.32 8.38 -13.49
CA GLN A 72 -2.32 7.49 -14.08
C GLN A 72 -2.97 6.39 -14.91
N VAL A 73 -4.00 5.72 -14.38
CA VAL A 73 -4.72 4.64 -15.09
C VAL A 73 -5.44 5.20 -16.31
N LYS A 74 -6.12 6.35 -16.19
CA LYS A 74 -6.76 7.00 -17.34
C LYS A 74 -5.77 7.30 -18.47
N ARG A 75 -4.58 7.81 -18.12
CA ARG A 75 -3.53 8.13 -19.10
C ARG A 75 -2.97 6.89 -19.79
N SER A 76 -2.73 5.82 -19.02
CA SER A 76 -2.06 4.62 -19.53
C SER A 76 -2.99 3.64 -20.23
N TYR A 77 -4.24 3.52 -19.79
CA TYR A 77 -5.16 2.47 -20.25
C TYR A 77 -6.43 3.00 -20.91
N GLN A 78 -6.82 4.24 -20.65
CA GLN A 78 -8.03 4.88 -21.20
C GLN A 78 -9.33 4.08 -20.97
N VAL A 79 -9.42 3.36 -19.87
CA VAL A 79 -10.58 2.52 -19.50
C VAL A 79 -11.17 2.96 -18.17
N PRO A 80 -12.48 2.73 -17.93
CA PRO A 80 -13.07 2.92 -16.62
C PRO A 80 -12.37 2.11 -15.55
N LEU A 81 -12.21 2.68 -14.35
CA LEU A 81 -11.53 2.06 -13.22
C LEU A 81 -12.51 1.81 -12.06
N VAL A 82 -12.48 0.62 -11.50
CA VAL A 82 -13.12 0.33 -10.22
C VAL A 82 -12.01 0.15 -9.18
N LEU A 83 -12.05 0.96 -8.12
CA LEU A 83 -11.16 0.85 -6.98
C LEU A 83 -11.90 0.19 -5.82
N ILE A 84 -11.39 -0.94 -5.37
CA ILE A 84 -11.88 -1.70 -4.22
C ILE A 84 -11.15 -1.17 -3.00
N VAL A 85 -11.91 -0.67 -2.03
CA VAL A 85 -11.40 -0.08 -0.78
C VAL A 85 -12.07 -0.72 0.42
N ASP A 86 -11.43 -0.74 1.55
CA ASP A 86 -12.03 -1.19 2.78
C ASP A 86 -13.09 -0.18 3.30
N ASN A 87 -13.73 -0.52 4.39
CA ASN A 87 -14.81 0.25 4.98
C ASN A 87 -14.34 1.15 6.15
N ALA A 88 -13.10 1.62 6.14
CA ALA A 88 -12.58 2.50 7.18
C ALA A 88 -13.31 3.86 7.21
N SER A 89 -13.41 4.44 8.41
CA SER A 89 -14.13 5.70 8.63
C SER A 89 -13.58 6.87 7.80
N ILE A 90 -12.27 6.91 7.56
CA ILE A 90 -11.61 7.95 6.74
C ILE A 90 -12.07 7.90 5.28
N HIS A 91 -12.44 6.71 4.76
CA HIS A 91 -12.91 6.51 3.40
C HIS A 91 -14.38 6.92 3.23
N ARG A 92 -15.15 6.94 4.32
CA ARG A 92 -16.60 7.25 4.34
C ARG A 92 -16.94 8.66 4.77
N SER A 93 -15.96 9.52 5.04
CA SER A 93 -16.21 10.89 5.48
C SER A 93 -17.14 11.65 4.51
N LYS A 94 -17.91 12.61 5.04
CA LYS A 94 -18.81 13.44 4.21
C LYS A 94 -18.05 14.15 3.08
N GLN A 95 -16.82 14.60 3.34
CA GLN A 95 -15.95 15.19 2.33
C GLN A 95 -15.68 14.25 1.15
N MET A 96 -15.64 12.94 1.38
CA MET A 96 -15.43 11.94 0.32
C MET A 96 -16.61 11.82 -0.65
N VAL A 97 -17.80 12.31 -0.31
CA VAL A 97 -18.98 12.26 -1.21
C VAL A 97 -18.74 13.09 -2.46
N ASP A 98 -18.26 14.31 -2.31
CA ASP A 98 -18.01 15.18 -3.46
C ASP A 98 -16.77 14.74 -4.24
N TRP A 99 -15.76 14.25 -3.54
CA TRP A 99 -14.56 13.70 -4.16
C TRP A 99 -14.85 12.44 -4.99
N ARG A 100 -15.77 11.58 -4.53
CA ARG A 100 -16.25 10.45 -5.34
C ARG A 100 -16.93 10.87 -6.62
N LYS A 101 -17.72 11.95 -6.59
CA LYS A 101 -18.33 12.51 -7.80
C LYS A 101 -17.26 12.96 -8.79
N LEU A 102 -16.23 13.67 -8.32
CA LEU A 102 -15.10 14.09 -9.15
C LEU A 102 -14.34 12.91 -9.76
N LEU A 103 -14.08 11.85 -8.99
CA LEU A 103 -13.43 10.63 -9.51
C LEU A 103 -14.23 10.04 -10.69
N VAL A 104 -15.55 9.98 -10.56
CA VAL A 104 -16.42 9.48 -11.64
C VAL A 104 -16.41 10.42 -12.84
N GLN A 105 -16.61 11.72 -12.63
CA GLN A 105 -16.77 12.71 -13.70
C GLN A 105 -15.47 12.93 -14.48
N GLU A 106 -14.34 13.10 -13.76
CA GLU A 106 -13.06 13.45 -14.36
C GLU A 106 -12.25 12.23 -14.81
N TYR A 107 -12.37 11.09 -14.10
CA TYR A 107 -11.50 9.95 -14.33
C TYR A 107 -12.23 8.64 -14.65
N SER A 108 -13.57 8.67 -14.76
CA SER A 108 -14.40 7.46 -14.96
C SER A 108 -14.05 6.38 -13.92
N THR A 109 -13.80 6.80 -12.66
CA THR A 109 -13.35 5.93 -11.58
C THR A 109 -14.41 5.82 -10.51
N THR A 110 -14.82 4.60 -10.17
CA THR A 110 -15.82 4.27 -9.13
C THR A 110 -15.18 3.57 -7.96
N LEU A 111 -15.58 3.94 -6.73
CA LEU A 111 -15.16 3.24 -5.53
C LEU A 111 -16.18 2.16 -5.16
N TYR A 112 -15.67 0.95 -4.89
CA TYR A 112 -16.43 -0.16 -4.35
C TYR A 112 -15.94 -0.47 -2.93
N PHE A 113 -16.83 -0.40 -1.95
CA PHE A 113 -16.49 -0.63 -0.54
C PHE A 113 -16.69 -2.09 -0.17
N LEU A 114 -15.67 -2.70 0.39
CA LEU A 114 -15.74 -4.05 0.93
C LEU A 114 -16.66 -4.10 2.17
N PRO A 115 -17.23 -5.25 2.49
CA PRO A 115 -17.87 -5.46 3.77
C PRO A 115 -16.93 -5.13 4.93
N ALA A 116 -17.50 -4.72 6.06
CA ALA A 116 -16.70 -4.49 7.27
C ALA A 116 -15.98 -5.79 7.70
N TYR A 117 -14.75 -5.66 8.18
CA TYR A 117 -13.95 -6.78 8.70
C TYR A 117 -13.69 -7.91 7.69
N SER A 118 -13.51 -7.58 6.41
CA SER A 118 -13.24 -8.56 5.35
C SER A 118 -11.92 -8.28 4.62
N PRO A 119 -10.77 -8.24 5.32
CA PRO A 119 -9.47 -7.95 4.70
C PRO A 119 -9.04 -9.04 3.69
N GLU A 120 -9.51 -10.28 3.86
CA GLU A 120 -9.24 -11.39 2.95
C GLU A 120 -9.77 -11.14 1.52
N LEU A 121 -10.75 -10.24 1.36
CA LEU A 121 -11.26 -9.83 0.06
C LEU A 121 -10.40 -8.74 -0.61
N ASN A 122 -9.50 -8.12 0.14
CA ASN A 122 -8.60 -7.10 -0.37
C ASN A 122 -7.23 -7.69 -0.74
N ARG A 123 -7.04 -7.99 -2.01
CA ARG A 123 -5.82 -8.68 -2.50
C ARG A 123 -4.52 -7.96 -2.18
N ILE A 124 -4.52 -6.66 -2.00
CA ILE A 124 -3.31 -5.91 -1.65
C ILE A 124 -2.75 -6.26 -0.26
N GLU A 125 -3.59 -6.81 0.62
CA GLU A 125 -3.16 -7.30 1.93
C GLU A 125 -2.09 -8.40 1.82
N MET A 126 -2.14 -9.21 0.76
CA MET A 126 -1.12 -10.21 0.49
C MET A 126 0.22 -9.56 0.13
N VAL A 127 0.19 -8.41 -0.57
CA VAL A 127 1.41 -7.63 -0.86
C VAL A 127 2.02 -7.13 0.43
N TRP A 128 1.20 -6.52 1.30
CA TRP A 128 1.67 -6.01 2.60
C TRP A 128 2.28 -7.10 3.47
N LYS A 129 1.65 -8.27 3.51
CA LYS A 129 2.18 -9.44 4.21
C LYS A 129 3.55 -9.86 3.66
N ARG A 130 3.70 -9.94 2.33
CA ARG A 130 4.98 -10.27 1.70
C ARG A 130 6.04 -9.21 1.98
N MET A 131 5.70 -7.94 1.87
CA MET A 131 6.60 -6.84 2.19
C MET A 131 7.09 -6.91 3.64
N LYS A 132 6.20 -7.16 4.60
CA LYS A 132 6.56 -7.18 6.03
C LYS A 132 7.41 -8.38 6.42
N TYR A 133 7.10 -9.56 5.87
CA TYR A 133 7.64 -10.82 6.39
C TYR A 133 8.62 -11.54 5.46
N ASN A 134 8.60 -11.27 4.17
CA ASN A 134 9.41 -12.00 3.21
C ASN A 134 10.41 -11.13 2.44
N TRP A 135 10.03 -9.91 2.05
CA TRP A 135 10.84 -9.06 1.18
C TRP A 135 11.64 -8.00 1.94
N ARG A 136 11.39 -7.84 3.22
CA ARG A 136 12.11 -6.90 4.06
C ARG A 136 13.30 -7.56 4.74
N ASP A 137 14.48 -6.92 4.61
CA ASP A 137 15.68 -7.31 5.36
C ASP A 137 15.46 -7.16 6.87
N LEU A 138 16.07 -8.05 7.65
CA LEU A 138 16.05 -8.00 9.11
C LEU A 138 17.09 -6.99 9.64
N LYS A 139 16.90 -5.72 9.26
CA LYS A 139 17.74 -4.60 9.70
C LYS A 139 16.90 -3.37 9.98
N VAL A 140 17.44 -2.46 10.80
CA VAL A 140 16.86 -1.14 11.02
C VAL A 140 16.97 -0.35 9.73
N MET A 141 15.87 0.28 9.32
CA MET A 141 15.81 1.15 8.15
C MET A 141 15.31 2.53 8.56
N LYS A 142 16.00 3.59 8.13
CA LYS A 142 15.52 4.96 8.25
C LYS A 142 14.36 5.21 7.27
N ALA A 143 13.60 6.29 7.47
CA ALA A 143 12.44 6.60 6.64
C ALA A 143 12.77 6.66 5.14
N ASP A 144 13.85 7.34 4.76
CA ASP A 144 14.32 7.44 3.38
C ASP A 144 14.70 6.08 2.76
N GLN A 145 15.22 5.17 3.58
CA GLN A 145 15.54 3.81 3.16
C GLN A 145 14.26 2.98 2.94
N ILE A 146 13.26 3.14 3.82
CA ILE A 146 11.96 2.49 3.67
C ILE A 146 11.27 2.99 2.40
N GLU A 147 11.25 4.30 2.16
CA GLU A 147 10.64 4.90 0.96
C GLU A 147 11.30 4.38 -0.32
N ARG A 148 12.63 4.32 -0.38
CA ARG A 148 13.36 3.74 -1.51
C ARG A 148 13.06 2.25 -1.69
N TRP A 149 13.02 1.50 -0.61
CA TRP A 149 12.69 0.08 -0.64
C TRP A 149 11.26 -0.18 -1.13
N VAL A 150 10.26 0.58 -0.66
CA VAL A 150 8.88 0.53 -1.18
C VAL A 150 8.84 0.85 -2.67
N GLY A 151 9.56 1.89 -3.10
CA GLY A 151 9.67 2.27 -4.51
C GLY A 151 10.28 1.17 -5.38
N ASN A 152 11.33 0.50 -4.91
CA ASN A 152 11.95 -0.62 -5.62
C ASN A 152 10.97 -1.79 -5.78
N ILE A 153 10.23 -2.13 -4.72
CA ILE A 153 9.20 -3.18 -4.80
C ILE A 153 8.09 -2.79 -5.79
N SER A 154 7.60 -1.54 -5.72
CA SER A 154 6.57 -1.06 -6.63
C SER A 154 7.02 -1.14 -8.10
N ASN A 155 8.25 -0.74 -8.40
CA ASN A 155 8.81 -0.76 -9.75
C ASN A 155 9.11 -2.19 -10.26
N GLY A 156 9.55 -3.09 -9.37
CA GLY A 156 9.87 -4.48 -9.70
C GLY A 156 8.67 -5.43 -9.55
N PHE A 157 7.50 -4.92 -9.16
CA PHE A 157 6.33 -5.76 -8.92
C PHE A 157 5.83 -6.41 -10.22
N GLY A 158 5.57 -7.71 -10.16
CA GLY A 158 5.21 -8.51 -11.34
C GLY A 158 6.42 -9.10 -12.09
N ASN A 159 7.65 -8.72 -11.71
CA ASN A 159 8.90 -9.26 -12.25
C ASN A 159 9.78 -9.82 -11.13
N GLU A 160 10.48 -8.95 -10.39
CA GLU A 160 11.36 -9.34 -9.28
C GLU A 160 10.57 -9.73 -8.03
N TYR A 161 9.44 -9.08 -7.79
CA TYR A 161 8.55 -9.30 -6.66
C TYR A 161 7.25 -9.92 -7.15
N MET A 162 7.19 -11.24 -7.09
CA MET A 162 6.01 -11.99 -7.55
C MET A 162 5.42 -12.86 -6.45
N PHE A 163 4.13 -13.10 -6.54
CA PHE A 163 3.44 -14.20 -5.88
C PHE A 163 2.23 -14.62 -6.72
N THR A 164 1.93 -15.90 -6.70
CA THR A 164 0.72 -16.45 -7.31
C THR A 164 -0.47 -16.21 -6.38
N PHE A 165 -1.57 -15.77 -6.95
CA PHE A 165 -2.86 -15.59 -6.24
C PHE A 165 -3.58 -16.92 -6.09
#